data_cb3e951e5ff762616da8b3226e60ef4e
#
_entry.id   cb3e951e5ff762616da8b3226e60ef4e
#
_cell.length_a   1.000
_cell.length_b   1.000
_cell.length_c   1.000
_cell.angle_alpha   90.00
_cell.angle_beta   90.00
_cell.angle_gamma   90.00
#
_symmetry.space_group_name_H-M   'P 1'
#
loop_
_entity.id
_entity.type
_entity.pdbx_description
1 polymer ?
#
loop_
_entity_poly.entity_id
_entity_poly.type
_entity_poly.pdbx_seq_one_letter_code
_entity_poly.pdbx_strand_id
1 'polypeptide(L)'
;HTALVPAYYKLFYQYRDGLSGIKTVFTIHNIEYQGQFSYDVIEDLFGIPRREFMSIEHNGCINLMKAAIDYSDSVSTVSNSYAGEIMSAEYSHGLERVLLKNAYKIKGILNGIDTDVYDPAKNGSLFKNYDANTVDRYKAENKVGLQRILDLPVSSSVPMIAMISRLV
;
A
#
# COMPACT_ATOMS: atom_id res chain seq x y z
N HIS A 1 5.03 5.23 10.60
CA HIS A 1 5.66 6.41 11.20
C HIS A 1 5.34 7.68 10.41
N THR A 2 5.43 7.67 9.07
CA THR A 2 5.13 8.83 8.22
C THR A 2 3.68 9.30 8.28
N ALA A 3 2.78 8.47 8.78
CA ALA A 3 1.37 8.80 8.99
C ALA A 3 1.14 10.01 9.90
N LEU A 4 2.09 10.32 10.80
CA LEU A 4 2.00 11.51 11.65
C LEU A 4 2.37 12.82 10.94
N VAL A 5 3.01 12.80 9.78
CA VAL A 5 3.43 14.01 9.07
C VAL A 5 2.26 14.96 8.78
N PRO A 6 1.11 14.49 8.22
CA PRO A 6 -0.05 15.36 8.03
C PRO A 6 -0.60 15.92 9.34
N ALA A 7 -0.63 15.12 10.40
CA ALA A 7 -1.11 15.56 11.71
C ALA A 7 -0.21 16.64 12.31
N TYR A 8 1.11 16.43 12.33
CA TYR A 8 2.06 17.46 12.79
C TYR A 8 1.94 18.75 11.99
N TYR A 9 1.87 18.62 10.65
CA TYR A 9 1.72 19.80 9.81
C TYR A 9 0.46 20.59 10.19
N LYS A 10 -0.68 19.95 10.28
CA LYS A 10 -1.96 20.62 10.59
C LYS A 10 -2.03 21.16 12.02
N LEU A 11 -1.45 20.46 13.01
CA LEU A 11 -1.51 20.85 14.40
C LEU A 11 -0.50 21.95 14.75
N PHE A 12 0.71 21.95 14.16
CA PHE A 12 1.82 22.77 14.67
C PHE A 12 2.47 23.67 13.63
N TYR A 13 2.30 23.39 12.31
CA TYR A 13 3.13 24.02 11.29
C TYR A 13 2.35 24.80 10.22
N GLN A 14 1.08 24.50 9.98
CA GLN A 14 0.33 25.08 8.85
C GLN A 14 0.23 26.61 8.83
N TYR A 15 0.40 27.26 9.98
CA TYR A 15 0.33 28.72 10.12
C TYR A 15 1.70 29.40 10.24
N ARG A 16 2.79 28.65 10.09
CA ARG A 16 4.13 29.22 10.12
C ARG A 16 4.48 29.84 8.76
N ASP A 17 5.28 30.88 8.79
CA ASP A 17 5.76 31.55 7.59
C ASP A 17 6.45 30.58 6.64
N GLY A 18 6.08 30.66 5.35
CA GLY A 18 6.59 29.78 4.30
C GLY A 18 5.98 28.38 4.26
N LEU A 19 5.15 27.98 5.25
CA LEU A 19 4.52 26.65 5.29
C LEU A 19 3.01 26.69 5.02
N SER A 20 2.40 27.87 4.99
CA SER A 20 0.97 28.01 4.68
C SER A 20 0.67 27.57 3.25
N GLY A 21 -0.43 26.85 3.08
CA GLY A 21 -0.88 26.41 1.75
C GLY A 21 -0.31 25.08 1.25
N ILE A 22 0.60 24.43 1.99
CA ILE A 22 1.08 23.09 1.65
C ILE A 22 -0.10 22.11 1.69
N LYS A 23 -0.21 21.27 0.66
CA LYS A 23 -1.18 20.19 0.59
C LYS A 23 -0.51 18.86 0.92
N THR A 24 -1.22 18.05 1.69
CA THR A 24 -0.72 16.74 2.12
C THR A 24 -1.51 15.62 1.45
N VAL A 25 -0.80 14.61 0.97
CA VAL A 25 -1.39 13.37 0.43
C VAL A 25 -0.88 12.21 1.26
N PHE A 26 -1.78 11.39 1.76
CA PHE A 26 -1.44 10.16 2.47
C PHE A 26 -1.81 8.95 1.62
N THR A 27 -0.89 7.99 1.46
CA THR A 27 -1.13 6.78 0.67
C THR A 27 -1.24 5.55 1.59
N ILE A 28 -2.37 4.86 1.51
CA ILE A 28 -2.61 3.59 2.18
C ILE A 28 -2.15 2.46 1.26
N HIS A 29 -1.03 1.82 1.56
CA HIS A 29 -0.55 0.64 0.84
C HIS A 29 -1.14 -0.66 1.38
N ASN A 30 -1.34 -0.73 2.70
CA ASN A 30 -2.01 -1.84 3.37
C ASN A 30 -2.71 -1.30 4.63
N ILE A 31 -4.03 -1.45 4.69
CA ILE A 31 -4.88 -0.96 5.77
C ILE A 31 -4.65 -1.68 7.11
N GLU A 32 -4.06 -2.85 7.09
CA GLU A 32 -3.77 -3.64 8.29
C GLU A 32 -2.71 -2.98 9.18
N TYR A 33 -1.72 -2.31 8.59
CA TYR A 33 -0.59 -1.71 9.31
C TYR A 33 -0.89 -0.27 9.76
N GLN A 34 -1.78 -0.14 10.76
CA GLN A 34 -2.33 1.15 11.18
C GLN A 34 -1.42 1.97 12.09
N GLY A 35 -0.39 1.36 12.70
CA GLY A 35 0.43 2.03 13.71
C GLY A 35 -0.37 2.32 14.98
N GLN A 36 -0.75 1.27 15.69
CA GLN A 36 -1.51 1.35 16.93
C GLN A 36 -0.58 1.33 18.14
N PHE A 37 -0.83 2.22 19.10
CA PHE A 37 -0.03 2.39 20.31
C PHE A 37 -0.92 2.67 21.52
N SER A 38 -0.40 2.37 22.71
CA SER A 38 -1.07 2.76 23.96
C SER A 38 -1.02 4.27 24.19
N TYR A 39 -1.85 4.77 25.10
CA TYR A 39 -2.03 6.20 25.33
C TYR A 39 -0.84 6.92 25.96
N ASP A 40 -0.05 6.20 26.72
CA ASP A 40 1.09 6.70 27.48
C ASP A 40 2.20 7.24 26.55
N VAL A 41 2.29 6.76 25.31
CA VAL A 41 3.33 7.20 24.37
C VAL A 41 3.03 8.51 23.64
N ILE A 42 1.85 9.13 23.86
CA ILE A 42 1.42 10.28 23.05
C ILE A 42 2.33 11.50 23.25
N GLU A 43 2.69 11.82 24.47
CA GLU A 43 3.55 12.97 24.77
C GLU A 43 5.04 12.59 24.65
N ASP A 44 5.44 11.49 25.26
CA ASP A 44 6.84 11.11 25.36
C ASP A 44 7.45 10.66 24.03
N LEU A 45 6.71 9.89 23.22
CA LEU A 45 7.22 9.38 21.95
C LEU A 45 6.83 10.26 20.77
N PHE A 46 5.58 10.78 20.77
CA PHE A 46 5.08 11.55 19.62
C PHE A 46 5.09 13.06 19.87
N GLY A 47 5.35 13.54 21.09
CA GLY A 47 5.36 14.97 21.39
C GLY A 47 4.01 15.66 21.11
N ILE A 48 2.91 14.91 21.09
CA ILE A 48 1.56 15.44 20.84
C ILE A 48 0.91 15.71 22.20
N PRO A 49 0.48 16.96 22.48
CA PRO A 49 -0.15 17.27 23.75
C PRO A 49 -1.44 16.47 23.97
N ARG A 50 -1.72 16.09 25.22
CA ARG A 50 -2.93 15.30 25.58
C ARG A 50 -4.24 15.94 25.16
N ARG A 51 -4.31 17.27 25.03
CA ARG A 51 -5.51 17.95 24.49
C ARG A 51 -5.86 17.55 23.06
N GLU A 52 -4.86 17.08 22.28
CA GLU A 52 -5.04 16.60 20.90
C GLU A 52 -5.36 15.10 20.80
N PHE A 53 -5.42 14.42 21.95
CA PHE A 53 -5.63 12.98 22.06
C PHE A 53 -6.81 12.48 21.21
N MET A 54 -7.98 13.10 21.34
CA MET A 54 -9.19 12.68 20.62
C MET A 54 -9.04 12.75 19.09
N SER A 55 -8.11 13.55 18.61
CA SER A 55 -7.86 13.70 17.16
C SER A 55 -7.13 12.50 16.55
N ILE A 56 -6.41 11.73 17.37
CA ILE A 56 -5.59 10.59 16.95
C ILE A 56 -6.01 9.27 17.60
N GLU A 57 -6.97 9.34 18.53
CA GLU A 57 -7.55 8.17 19.21
C GLU A 57 -8.52 7.42 18.29
N HIS A 58 -8.50 6.10 18.35
CA HIS A 58 -9.46 5.21 17.70
C HIS A 58 -9.54 3.86 18.43
N ASN A 59 -10.75 3.47 18.79
CA ASN A 59 -11.05 2.18 19.41
C ASN A 59 -10.16 1.83 20.63
N GLY A 60 -9.93 2.81 21.51
CA GLY A 60 -9.19 2.59 22.74
C GLY A 60 -7.67 2.63 22.60
N CYS A 61 -7.13 3.11 21.48
CA CYS A 61 -5.69 3.27 21.28
C CYS A 61 -5.37 4.52 20.45
N ILE A 62 -4.10 4.91 20.40
CA ILE A 62 -3.59 5.84 19.40
C ILE A 62 -3.49 5.11 18.08
N ASN A 63 -4.08 5.68 17.04
CA ASN A 63 -4.06 5.11 15.69
C ASN A 63 -3.48 6.12 14.69
N LEU A 64 -2.26 5.87 14.23
CA LEU A 64 -1.55 6.79 13.36
C LEU A 64 -2.19 6.90 11.99
N MET A 65 -2.73 5.80 11.45
CA MET A 65 -3.39 5.80 10.14
C MET A 65 -4.69 6.62 10.18
N LYS A 66 -5.47 6.49 11.26
CA LYS A 66 -6.65 7.33 11.47
C LYS A 66 -6.28 8.81 11.49
N ALA A 67 -5.22 9.17 12.20
CA ALA A 67 -4.71 10.54 12.21
C ALA A 67 -4.30 11.00 10.80
N ALA A 68 -3.57 10.19 10.05
CA ALA A 68 -3.18 10.51 8.67
C ALA A 68 -4.39 10.70 7.76
N ILE A 69 -5.39 9.83 7.86
CA ILE A 69 -6.62 9.95 7.07
C ILE A 69 -7.36 11.25 7.41
N ASP A 70 -7.55 11.56 8.68
CA ASP A 70 -8.30 12.76 9.10
C ASP A 70 -7.57 14.06 8.71
N TYR A 71 -6.26 14.12 8.88
CA TYR A 71 -5.48 15.34 8.71
C TYR A 71 -4.96 15.59 7.29
N SER A 72 -4.91 14.59 6.42
CA SER A 72 -4.48 14.80 5.03
C SER A 72 -5.53 15.52 4.19
N ASP A 73 -5.08 16.34 3.25
CA ASP A 73 -5.96 16.99 2.27
C ASP A 73 -6.50 15.99 1.25
N SER A 74 -5.74 14.96 0.92
CA SER A 74 -6.15 13.85 0.05
C SER A 74 -5.58 12.53 0.56
N VAL A 75 -6.30 11.44 0.30
CA VAL A 75 -5.86 10.10 0.62
C VAL A 75 -5.89 9.25 -0.64
N SER A 76 -4.86 8.48 -0.87
CA SER A 76 -4.83 7.50 -1.96
C SER A 76 -4.63 6.09 -1.45
N THR A 77 -5.02 5.12 -2.26
CA THR A 77 -4.68 3.70 -2.07
C THR A 77 -4.31 3.06 -3.40
N VAL A 78 -3.90 1.81 -3.38
CA VAL A 78 -3.17 1.17 -4.49
C VAL A 78 -4.04 0.62 -5.63
N SER A 79 -5.37 0.72 -5.55
CA SER A 79 -6.28 0.45 -6.66
C SER A 79 -7.68 1.02 -6.42
N ASN A 80 -8.46 1.20 -7.49
CA ASN A 80 -9.86 1.61 -7.38
C ASN A 80 -10.71 0.57 -6.66
N SER A 81 -10.49 -0.73 -6.94
CA SER A 81 -11.17 -1.82 -6.24
C SER A 81 -10.87 -1.78 -4.75
N TYR A 82 -9.58 -1.67 -4.39
CA TYR A 82 -9.16 -1.62 -3.00
C TYR A 82 -9.71 -0.39 -2.26
N ALA A 83 -9.83 0.75 -2.93
CA ALA A 83 -10.48 1.94 -2.35
C ALA A 83 -11.95 1.67 -1.98
N GLY A 84 -12.67 0.84 -2.74
CA GLY A 84 -14.01 0.37 -2.39
C GLY A 84 -14.01 -0.68 -1.27
N GLU A 85 -13.14 -1.65 -1.34
CA GLU A 85 -13.03 -2.76 -0.39
C GLU A 85 -12.79 -2.27 1.04
N ILE A 86 -11.80 -1.39 1.24
CA ILE A 86 -11.45 -0.86 2.57
C ILE A 86 -12.56 -0.01 3.22
N MET A 87 -13.59 0.41 2.47
CA MET A 87 -14.76 1.10 3.03
C MET A 87 -15.73 0.15 3.73
N SER A 88 -15.60 -1.16 3.54
CA SER A 88 -16.48 -2.16 4.17
C SER A 88 -15.93 -2.60 5.52
N ALA A 89 -16.80 -3.04 6.41
CA ALA A 89 -16.41 -3.55 7.73
C ALA A 89 -15.50 -4.78 7.64
N GLU A 90 -15.65 -5.59 6.59
CA GLU A 90 -14.86 -6.81 6.37
C GLU A 90 -13.38 -6.51 6.10
N TYR A 91 -13.07 -5.44 5.33
CA TYR A 91 -11.71 -5.14 4.86
C TYR A 91 -11.11 -3.87 5.47
N SER A 92 -11.86 -3.14 6.30
CA SER A 92 -11.41 -1.88 6.92
C SER A 92 -10.48 -2.06 8.11
N HIS A 93 -10.39 -3.27 8.66
CA HIS A 93 -9.70 -3.54 9.92
C HIS A 93 -10.13 -2.58 11.06
N GLY A 94 -11.44 -2.26 11.12
CA GLY A 94 -12.04 -1.40 12.14
C GLY A 94 -11.99 0.10 11.84
N LEU A 95 -11.50 0.51 10.66
CA LEU A 95 -11.46 1.91 10.24
C LEU A 95 -12.63 2.33 9.35
N GLU A 96 -13.66 1.49 9.15
CA GLU A 96 -14.76 1.76 8.22
C GLU A 96 -15.43 3.12 8.44
N ARG A 97 -15.67 3.51 9.70
CA ARG A 97 -16.29 4.80 10.03
C ARG A 97 -15.39 5.98 9.68
N VAL A 98 -14.09 5.83 9.91
CA VAL A 98 -13.09 6.86 9.57
C VAL A 98 -13.00 7.01 8.04
N LEU A 99 -12.93 5.89 7.33
CA LEU A 99 -12.85 5.88 5.87
C LEU A 99 -14.13 6.43 5.21
N LEU A 100 -15.30 5.99 5.65
CA LEU A 100 -16.58 6.50 5.14
C LEU A 100 -16.75 8.00 5.37
N LYS A 101 -16.40 8.51 6.56
CA LYS A 101 -16.39 9.96 6.87
C LYS A 101 -15.51 10.74 5.90
N ASN A 102 -14.40 10.16 5.47
CA ASN A 102 -13.39 10.77 4.61
C ASN A 102 -13.46 10.33 3.13
N ALA A 103 -14.51 9.59 2.73
CA ALA A 103 -14.63 8.99 1.40
C ALA A 103 -14.46 10.00 0.24
N TYR A 104 -14.91 11.24 0.44
CA TYR A 104 -14.83 12.31 -0.55
C TYR A 104 -13.40 12.65 -1.02
N LYS A 105 -12.39 12.34 -0.21
CA LYS A 105 -10.97 12.62 -0.52
C LYS A 105 -10.14 11.37 -0.75
N ILE A 106 -10.74 10.16 -0.74
CA ILE A 106 -10.05 8.89 -0.94
C ILE A 106 -10.16 8.47 -2.40
N LYS A 107 -9.02 8.13 -3.03
CA LYS A 107 -8.95 7.68 -4.42
C LYS A 107 -8.01 6.49 -4.57
N GLY A 108 -8.40 5.54 -5.41
CA GLY A 108 -7.53 4.44 -5.84
C GLY A 108 -6.60 4.89 -6.97
N ILE A 109 -5.32 4.59 -6.86
CA ILE A 109 -4.30 4.82 -7.90
C ILE A 109 -3.52 3.52 -8.05
N LEU A 110 -3.57 2.92 -9.23
CA LEU A 110 -2.82 1.69 -9.50
C LEU A 110 -1.33 1.93 -9.42
N ASN A 111 -0.62 0.99 -8.80
CA ASN A 111 0.84 0.98 -8.83
C ASN A 111 1.33 0.82 -10.27
N GLY A 112 2.41 1.51 -10.61
CA GLY A 112 3.12 1.33 -11.86
C GLY A 112 3.88 0.00 -11.90
N ILE A 113 4.24 -0.41 -13.11
CA ILE A 113 5.15 -1.51 -13.38
C ILE A 113 6.42 -0.92 -13.98
N ASP A 114 7.58 -1.34 -13.50
CA ASP A 114 8.86 -1.00 -14.10
C ASP A 114 8.99 -1.78 -15.43
N THR A 115 8.72 -1.09 -16.53
CA THR A 115 8.73 -1.68 -17.87
C THR A 115 10.13 -1.95 -18.41
N ASP A 116 11.18 -1.44 -17.79
CA ASP A 116 12.56 -1.75 -18.16
C ASP A 116 13.03 -3.03 -17.48
N VAL A 117 12.73 -3.18 -16.18
CA VAL A 117 13.07 -4.39 -15.41
C VAL A 117 12.20 -5.60 -15.82
N TYR A 118 10.91 -5.39 -16.03
CA TYR A 118 9.95 -6.46 -16.36
C TYR A 118 9.69 -6.63 -17.85
N ASP A 119 10.60 -6.17 -18.71
CA ASP A 119 10.51 -6.38 -20.16
C ASP A 119 10.99 -7.80 -20.52
N PRO A 120 10.11 -8.74 -20.90
CA PRO A 120 10.53 -10.10 -21.28
C PRO A 120 11.37 -10.14 -22.55
N ALA A 121 11.34 -9.10 -23.38
CA ALA A 121 12.18 -9.03 -24.56
C ALA A 121 13.65 -8.78 -24.25
N LYS A 122 13.95 -8.17 -23.09
CA LYS A 122 15.31 -7.78 -22.69
C LYS A 122 15.80 -8.44 -21.42
N ASN A 123 14.94 -9.13 -20.67
CA ASN A 123 15.28 -9.71 -19.38
C ASN A 123 16.28 -10.87 -19.53
N GLY A 124 17.51 -10.66 -19.07
CA GLY A 124 18.59 -11.65 -19.16
C GLY A 124 18.43 -12.87 -18.22
N SER A 125 17.45 -12.87 -17.31
CA SER A 125 17.15 -14.01 -16.45
C SER A 125 16.25 -15.06 -17.10
N LEU A 126 15.68 -14.78 -18.26
CA LEU A 126 14.85 -15.73 -18.98
C LEU A 126 15.69 -16.70 -19.81
N PHE A 127 15.26 -17.95 -19.91
CA PHE A 127 15.88 -18.95 -20.82
C PHE A 127 15.73 -18.52 -22.26
N LYS A 128 14.60 -17.93 -22.60
CA LYS A 128 14.30 -17.40 -23.92
C LYS A 128 13.50 -16.10 -23.79
N ASN A 129 14.03 -15.01 -24.31
CA ASN A 129 13.33 -13.75 -24.38
C ASN A 129 12.14 -13.85 -25.36
N TYR A 130 11.09 -13.09 -25.11
CA TYR A 130 9.89 -13.06 -25.94
C TYR A 130 9.22 -11.68 -25.88
N ASP A 131 8.41 -11.42 -26.88
CA ASP A 131 7.53 -10.26 -27.02
C ASP A 131 6.07 -10.71 -27.21
N ALA A 132 5.17 -9.77 -27.47
CA ALA A 132 3.75 -10.05 -27.70
C ALA A 132 3.49 -11.00 -28.88
N ASN A 133 4.36 -11.02 -29.90
CA ASN A 133 4.20 -11.86 -31.09
C ASN A 133 4.74 -13.29 -30.91
N THR A 134 5.66 -13.45 -29.96
CA THR A 134 6.40 -14.71 -29.75
C THR A 134 6.10 -15.38 -28.42
N VAL A 135 5.23 -14.78 -27.57
CA VAL A 135 4.93 -15.23 -26.21
C VAL A 135 4.45 -16.67 -26.17
N ASP A 136 3.55 -17.09 -27.02
CA ASP A 136 2.97 -18.45 -27.02
C ASP A 136 4.06 -19.53 -27.17
N ARG A 137 5.02 -19.29 -28.05
CA ARG A 137 6.12 -20.21 -28.31
C ARG A 137 7.17 -20.17 -27.21
N TYR A 138 7.72 -19.01 -26.91
CA TYR A 138 8.92 -18.90 -26.07
C TYR A 138 8.60 -18.94 -24.57
N LYS A 139 7.37 -18.61 -24.16
CA LYS A 139 6.94 -18.85 -22.79
C LYS A 139 6.90 -20.33 -22.43
N ALA A 140 6.57 -21.21 -23.40
CA ALA A 140 6.64 -22.65 -23.22
C ALA A 140 8.10 -23.14 -23.02
N GLU A 141 9.07 -22.57 -23.74
CA GLU A 141 10.49 -22.86 -23.55
C GLU A 141 10.97 -22.44 -22.13
N ASN A 142 10.56 -21.27 -21.65
CA ASN A 142 10.85 -20.82 -20.29
C ASN A 142 10.25 -21.76 -19.22
N LYS A 143 9.03 -22.25 -19.43
CA LYS A 143 8.40 -23.24 -18.54
C LYS A 143 9.23 -24.51 -18.44
N VAL A 144 9.63 -25.05 -19.57
CA VAL A 144 10.48 -26.28 -19.62
C VAL A 144 11.82 -26.03 -18.95
N GLY A 145 12.44 -24.87 -19.17
CA GLY A 145 13.68 -24.48 -18.51
C GLY A 145 13.54 -24.44 -16.99
N LEU A 146 12.46 -23.83 -16.51
CA LEU A 146 12.18 -23.74 -15.07
C LEU A 146 11.89 -25.11 -14.45
N GLN A 147 11.12 -25.98 -15.13
CA GLN A 147 10.89 -27.36 -14.68
C GLN A 147 12.20 -28.13 -14.49
N ARG A 148 13.18 -27.98 -15.38
CA ARG A 148 14.49 -28.62 -15.25
C ARG A 148 15.28 -28.11 -14.05
N ILE A 149 15.31 -26.80 -13.81
CA ILE A 149 16.02 -26.22 -12.65
C ILE A 149 15.39 -26.69 -11.33
N LEU A 150 14.06 -26.82 -11.30
CA LEU A 150 13.33 -27.22 -10.09
C LEU A 150 13.20 -28.74 -9.94
N ASP A 151 13.86 -29.53 -10.79
CA ASP A 151 13.76 -31.01 -10.82
C ASP A 151 12.32 -31.53 -10.88
N LEU A 152 11.47 -30.83 -11.64
CA LEU A 152 10.09 -31.20 -11.86
C LEU A 152 9.95 -32.03 -13.14
N PRO A 153 8.90 -32.87 -13.26
CA PRO A 153 8.60 -33.57 -14.52
C PRO A 153 8.44 -32.59 -15.67
N VAL A 154 9.28 -32.74 -16.71
CA VAL A 154 9.27 -31.84 -17.87
C VAL A 154 8.08 -32.16 -18.77
N SER A 155 7.20 -31.19 -18.97
CA SER A 155 6.03 -31.31 -19.87
C SER A 155 5.67 -29.96 -20.46
N SER A 156 5.58 -29.89 -21.79
CA SER A 156 5.04 -28.71 -22.47
C SER A 156 3.53 -28.58 -22.36
N SER A 157 2.81 -29.68 -22.23
CA SER A 157 1.35 -29.74 -22.26
C SER A 157 0.68 -29.61 -20.88
N VAL A 158 1.34 -30.08 -19.80
CA VAL A 158 0.78 -29.99 -18.45
C VAL A 158 0.95 -28.57 -17.89
N PRO A 159 -0.10 -27.87 -17.43
CA PRO A 159 0.01 -26.57 -16.80
C PRO A 159 0.95 -26.59 -15.59
N MET A 160 1.73 -25.54 -15.42
CA MET A 160 2.53 -25.31 -14.21
C MET A 160 1.95 -24.10 -13.47
N ILE A 161 1.61 -24.31 -12.20
CA ILE A 161 1.11 -23.27 -11.32
C ILE A 161 2.23 -22.93 -10.33
N ALA A 162 2.54 -21.65 -10.19
CA ALA A 162 3.52 -21.16 -9.24
C ALA A 162 2.88 -20.11 -8.34
N MET A 163 3.23 -20.12 -7.06
CA MET A 163 2.88 -19.09 -6.11
C MET A 163 4.16 -18.54 -5.49
N ILE A 164 4.41 -17.25 -5.71
CA ILE A 164 5.55 -16.53 -5.16
C ILE A 164 4.99 -15.46 -4.24
N SER A 165 5.04 -15.72 -2.92
CA SER A 165 4.38 -14.89 -1.91
C SER A 165 5.16 -14.91 -0.60
N ARG A 166 4.89 -13.94 0.26
CA ARG A 166 5.28 -14.03 1.67
C ARG A 166 4.40 -15.07 2.36
N LEU A 167 5.00 -15.88 3.22
CA LEU A 167 4.28 -16.83 4.08
C LEU A 167 3.89 -16.09 5.38
N VAL A 168 2.81 -15.36 5.36
CA VAL A 168 2.24 -14.61 6.47
C VAL A 168 0.78 -14.99 6.63
#